data_e4cf7d6e02c13f9c856eca2969af48cc
#
_entry.id   e4cf7d6e02c13f9c856eca2969af48cc
#
_cell.length_a   1.000
_cell.length_b   1.000
_cell.length_c   1.000
_cell.angle_alpha   90.00
_cell.angle_beta   90.00
_cell.angle_gamma   90.00
#
_symmetry.space_group_name_H-M   'P 1'
#
loop_
_entity.id
_entity.type
_entity.pdbx_description
1 polymer ?
#
loop_
_entity_poly.entity_id
_entity_poly.type
_entity_poly.pdbx_seq_one_letter_code
_entity_poly.pdbx_strand_id
1 'polypeptide(L)'
;MDSTTKIVIAGGGIGGLATALCLHQAGIEAEIFEQSDEIRELGVGMNVLPHAIAVLAGLGLLPALDRIGVRTRELIYCNRFGQTVWSELRGTDAGYDVPQFSIHRGKLLGVMHRAVVERLGAARIHTGYRLTGFNERRDKITAFFEGRKGSERFEVAGDALIGADGIHSTVRAILHPGEGGPIWNGAMLWRGATEWPVHLDGRTMFIAGGNRAKFVFYPIHGDDVRTDTRLTNWAIMADLGDRRTPPRREDWNRLGRPEEALPFVRDSFRLGFLDPLALVEATPIFYEYPNCDRDPLPRWSFGRVTLLGDAAHPMYPTGSNGASQSIVDAQCLARCLVATPSVSEALAAYDAERRPATAKVVAANRVGGPEGVIDVIEERAPDGFDDIDAIASHAEREAIVRGYASMAGYAREQVNRQRRDRQRRG
;
A
#
# COMPACT_ATOMS: atom_id res chain seq x y z
N MET A 1 12.12 19.81 20.11
CA MET A 1 12.15 18.67 21.07
C MET A 1 13.57 18.48 21.52
N ASP A 2 13.78 18.09 22.77
CA ASP A 2 15.11 17.73 23.25
C ASP A 2 15.68 16.61 22.39
N SER A 3 17.01 16.59 22.22
CA SER A 3 17.77 15.59 21.45
C SER A 3 17.65 14.14 21.99
N THR A 4 16.75 13.90 22.94
CA THR A 4 16.52 12.63 23.64
C THR A 4 15.14 12.02 23.40
N THR A 5 14.31 12.59 22.50
CA THR A 5 12.98 12.04 22.22
C THR A 5 13.10 10.66 21.56
N LYS A 6 12.56 9.63 22.22
CA LYS A 6 12.60 8.24 21.78
C LYS A 6 11.21 7.73 21.39
N ILE A 7 11.04 7.29 20.16
CA ILE A 7 9.79 6.74 19.64
C ILE A 7 9.87 5.22 19.54
N VAL A 8 8.87 4.53 20.08
CA VAL A 8 8.70 3.07 19.96
C VAL A 8 7.74 2.80 18.79
N ILE A 9 8.17 1.97 17.85
CA ILE A 9 7.38 1.60 16.67
C ILE A 9 7.04 0.10 16.76
N ALA A 10 5.76 -0.23 16.83
CA ALA A 10 5.29 -1.61 16.75
C ALA A 10 4.95 -1.93 15.29
N GLY A 11 5.73 -2.83 14.68
CA GLY A 11 5.63 -3.28 13.29
C GLY A 11 6.80 -2.82 12.41
N GLY A 12 7.47 -3.79 11.77
CA GLY A 12 8.59 -3.61 10.82
C GLY A 12 8.18 -3.65 9.36
N GLY A 13 6.90 -3.38 9.04
CA GLY A 13 6.40 -3.24 7.69
C GLY A 13 6.79 -1.91 7.02
N ILE A 14 6.27 -1.67 5.81
CA ILE A 14 6.55 -0.45 5.02
C ILE A 14 6.30 0.81 5.84
N GLY A 15 5.16 0.88 6.55
CA GLY A 15 4.81 2.04 7.39
C GLY A 15 5.79 2.25 8.54
N GLY A 16 6.15 1.20 9.26
CA GLY A 16 7.10 1.28 10.39
C GLY A 16 8.51 1.67 9.95
N LEU A 17 9.02 1.04 8.88
CA LEU A 17 10.33 1.39 8.32
C LEU A 17 10.37 2.83 7.76
N ALA A 18 9.29 3.26 7.05
CA ALA A 18 9.17 4.64 6.60
C ALA A 18 9.18 5.63 7.77
N THR A 19 8.46 5.29 8.85
CA THR A 19 8.40 6.10 10.07
C THR A 19 9.79 6.25 10.69
N ALA A 20 10.52 5.16 10.87
CA ALA A 20 11.87 5.21 11.43
C ALA A 20 12.81 6.06 10.57
N LEU A 21 12.76 5.93 9.24
CA LEU A 21 13.59 6.74 8.33
C LEU A 21 13.22 8.22 8.37
N CYS A 22 11.93 8.57 8.40
CA CYS A 22 11.48 9.96 8.50
C CYS A 22 11.83 10.58 9.84
N LEU A 23 11.71 9.85 10.94
CA LEU A 23 12.10 10.29 12.28
C LEU A 23 13.62 10.50 12.37
N HIS A 24 14.41 9.57 11.85
CA HIS A 24 15.86 9.70 11.78
C HIS A 24 16.29 10.96 11.01
N GLN A 25 15.69 11.21 9.85
CA GLN A 25 15.95 12.44 9.08
C GLN A 25 15.59 13.71 9.87
N ALA A 26 14.61 13.61 10.75
CA ALA A 26 14.18 14.70 11.65
C ALA A 26 14.99 14.79 12.94
N GLY A 27 16.01 13.96 13.14
CA GLY A 27 16.84 13.92 14.35
C GLY A 27 16.15 13.31 15.58
N ILE A 28 15.10 12.52 15.38
CA ILE A 28 14.32 11.87 16.44
C ILE A 28 14.71 10.39 16.50
N GLU A 29 15.03 9.88 17.70
CA GLU A 29 15.38 8.47 17.89
C GLU A 29 14.15 7.57 17.78
N ALA A 30 14.33 6.39 17.13
CA ALA A 30 13.29 5.39 17.00
C ALA A 30 13.83 3.98 17.18
N GLU A 31 13.01 3.11 17.75
CA GLU A 31 13.24 1.65 17.80
C GLU A 31 12.03 0.91 17.25
N ILE A 32 12.29 -0.12 16.43
CA ILE A 32 11.28 -0.91 15.74
C ILE A 32 11.20 -2.30 16.40
N PHE A 33 9.98 -2.74 16.67
CA PHE A 33 9.68 -4.07 17.18
C PHE A 33 8.77 -4.81 16.20
N GLU A 34 9.28 -5.89 15.61
CA GLU A 34 8.59 -6.70 14.60
C GLU A 34 8.32 -8.10 15.15
N GLN A 35 7.10 -8.59 14.96
CA GLN A 35 6.67 -9.90 15.46
C GLN A 35 7.28 -11.08 14.70
N SER A 36 7.63 -10.89 13.43
CA SER A 36 8.33 -11.91 12.62
C SER A 36 9.78 -12.04 13.06
N ASP A 37 10.34 -13.25 12.98
CA ASP A 37 11.74 -13.50 13.34
C ASP A 37 12.73 -12.76 12.42
N GLU A 38 12.29 -12.41 11.22
CA GLU A 38 13.06 -11.64 10.25
C GLU A 38 12.15 -10.84 9.32
N ILE A 39 12.65 -9.73 8.81
CA ILE A 39 12.00 -8.93 7.77
C ILE A 39 12.38 -9.51 6.41
N ARG A 40 11.51 -10.34 5.83
CA ARG A 40 11.75 -11.07 4.58
C ARG A 40 11.29 -10.31 3.35
N GLU A 41 12.02 -10.46 2.27
CA GLU A 41 11.65 -9.97 0.94
C GLU A 41 10.56 -10.85 0.28
N LEU A 42 9.43 -11.06 0.98
CA LEU A 42 8.32 -11.87 0.51
C LEU A 42 7.24 -11.01 -0.16
N GLY A 43 6.45 -11.65 -1.00
CA GLY A 43 5.26 -11.07 -1.62
C GLY A 43 5.34 -11.06 -3.15
N VAL A 44 4.50 -10.24 -3.72
CA VAL A 44 4.30 -10.04 -5.16
C VAL A 44 4.44 -8.57 -5.51
N GLY A 45 4.03 -8.17 -6.71
CA GLY A 45 4.10 -6.79 -7.14
C GLY A 45 3.22 -5.83 -6.35
N MET A 46 3.63 -4.59 -6.32
CA MET A 46 2.85 -3.45 -5.85
C MET A 46 3.20 -2.20 -6.66
N ASN A 47 2.30 -1.23 -6.64
CA ASN A 47 2.57 0.09 -7.19
C ASN A 47 2.83 1.08 -6.06
N VAL A 48 3.84 1.92 -6.23
CA VAL A 48 4.15 3.02 -5.31
C VAL A 48 3.93 4.33 -6.07
N LEU A 49 2.92 5.06 -5.61
CA LEU A 49 2.42 6.26 -6.29
C LEU A 49 3.33 7.48 -6.09
N PRO A 50 3.27 8.50 -6.96
CA PRO A 50 4.20 9.63 -6.95
C PRO A 50 4.32 10.38 -5.62
N HIS A 51 3.23 10.55 -4.86
CA HIS A 51 3.28 11.23 -3.56
C HIS A 51 4.13 10.47 -2.52
N ALA A 52 4.08 9.12 -2.53
CA ALA A 52 4.95 8.29 -1.69
C ALA A 52 6.39 8.27 -2.22
N ILE A 53 6.59 8.20 -3.54
CA ILE A 53 7.93 8.29 -4.13
C ILE A 53 8.59 9.63 -3.83
N ALA A 54 7.83 10.73 -3.77
CA ALA A 54 8.37 12.03 -3.36
C ALA A 54 8.91 12.02 -1.92
N VAL A 55 8.32 11.20 -1.01
CA VAL A 55 8.84 10.97 0.34
C VAL A 55 10.13 10.15 0.28
N LEU A 56 10.08 8.98 -0.38
CA LEU A 56 11.24 8.09 -0.48
C LEU A 56 12.43 8.74 -1.20
N ALA A 57 12.16 9.57 -2.21
CA ALA A 57 13.20 10.39 -2.87
C ALA A 57 13.81 11.43 -1.91
N GLY A 58 13.00 12.07 -1.06
CA GLY A 58 13.47 12.94 0.01
C GLY A 58 14.33 12.24 1.05
N LEU A 59 14.08 10.95 1.25
CA LEU A 59 14.92 10.07 2.07
C LEU A 59 16.15 9.53 1.33
N GLY A 60 16.41 9.93 0.07
CA GLY A 60 17.57 9.50 -0.72
C GLY A 60 17.48 8.06 -1.25
N LEU A 61 16.28 7.45 -1.26
CA LEU A 61 16.12 6.05 -1.67
C LEU A 61 15.86 5.86 -3.17
N LEU A 62 15.61 6.94 -3.93
CA LEU A 62 15.27 6.85 -5.35
C LEU A 62 16.27 6.03 -6.19
N PRO A 63 17.62 6.20 -6.04
CA PRO A 63 18.58 5.38 -6.82
C PRO A 63 18.49 3.87 -6.51
N ALA A 64 18.13 3.52 -5.27
CA ALA A 64 17.95 2.12 -4.89
C ALA A 64 16.64 1.54 -5.48
N LEU A 65 15.58 2.34 -5.53
CA LEU A 65 14.30 1.96 -6.16
C LEU A 65 14.45 1.76 -7.67
N ASP A 66 15.22 2.62 -8.33
CA ASP A 66 15.50 2.50 -9.77
C ASP A 66 16.17 1.18 -10.15
N ARG A 67 16.98 0.60 -9.25
CA ARG A 67 17.63 -0.69 -9.48
C ARG A 67 16.72 -1.90 -9.30
N ILE A 68 15.58 -1.77 -8.66
CA ILE A 68 14.76 -2.91 -8.27
C ILE A 68 13.33 -2.85 -8.77
N GLY A 69 12.90 -1.73 -9.36
CA GLY A 69 11.53 -1.51 -9.81
C GLY A 69 11.46 -1.00 -11.25
N VAL A 70 10.29 -1.06 -11.82
CA VAL A 70 9.98 -0.51 -13.13
C VAL A 70 9.33 0.86 -12.96
N ARG A 71 9.88 1.89 -13.61
CA ARG A 71 9.22 3.19 -13.71
C ARG A 71 8.00 3.05 -14.60
N THR A 72 6.82 2.96 -14.00
CA THR A 72 5.56 2.83 -14.71
C THR A 72 5.33 4.05 -15.59
N ARG A 73 5.15 3.81 -16.91
CA ARG A 73 4.91 4.86 -17.89
C ARG A 73 3.42 5.13 -18.10
N GLU A 74 2.62 4.06 -18.16
CA GLU A 74 1.23 4.12 -18.55
C GLU A 74 0.38 3.16 -17.73
N LEU A 75 -0.87 3.51 -17.47
CA LEU A 75 -1.90 2.65 -16.96
C LEU A 75 -3.09 2.65 -17.91
N ILE A 76 -3.47 1.46 -18.35
CA ILE A 76 -4.61 1.24 -19.24
C ILE A 76 -5.70 0.47 -18.47
N TYR A 77 -6.89 1.02 -18.46
CA TYR A 77 -8.10 0.39 -17.97
C TYR A 77 -8.86 -0.21 -19.15
N CYS A 78 -9.22 -1.48 -19.07
CA CYS A 78 -9.93 -2.22 -20.11
C CYS A 78 -11.21 -2.84 -19.56
N ASN A 79 -12.20 -3.05 -20.42
CA ASN A 79 -13.28 -3.97 -20.11
C ASN A 79 -12.79 -5.44 -20.17
N ARG A 80 -13.64 -6.40 -19.82
CA ARG A 80 -13.32 -7.84 -19.84
C ARG A 80 -12.94 -8.41 -21.21
N PHE A 81 -13.19 -7.69 -22.30
CA PHE A 81 -12.82 -8.04 -23.68
C PHE A 81 -11.50 -7.41 -24.13
N GLY A 82 -10.82 -6.66 -23.25
CA GLY A 82 -9.57 -5.98 -23.57
C GLY A 82 -9.74 -4.68 -24.33
N GLN A 83 -10.97 -4.18 -24.50
CA GLN A 83 -11.21 -2.87 -25.12
C GLN A 83 -10.85 -1.76 -24.15
N THR A 84 -10.07 -0.78 -24.61
CA THR A 84 -9.59 0.32 -23.77
C THR A 84 -10.74 1.23 -23.34
N VAL A 85 -10.93 1.35 -22.05
CA VAL A 85 -11.89 2.26 -21.41
C VAL A 85 -11.25 3.61 -21.11
N TRP A 86 -10.02 3.59 -20.58
CA TRP A 86 -9.24 4.78 -20.24
C TRP A 86 -7.75 4.44 -20.29
N SER A 87 -6.94 5.40 -20.70
CA SER A 87 -5.48 5.31 -20.65
C SER A 87 -4.91 6.63 -20.15
N GLU A 88 -3.90 6.54 -19.29
CA GLU A 88 -3.18 7.72 -18.82
C GLU A 88 -1.70 7.43 -18.54
N LEU A 89 -0.87 8.43 -18.86
CA LEU A 89 0.54 8.39 -18.51
C LEU A 89 0.72 8.49 -16.99
N ARG A 90 1.83 7.96 -16.50
CA ARG A 90 2.17 7.89 -15.08
C ARG A 90 3.55 8.49 -14.78
N GLY A 91 3.75 8.87 -13.52
CA GLY A 91 5.04 9.35 -13.04
C GLY A 91 5.62 10.48 -13.92
N THR A 92 6.92 10.37 -14.24
CA THR A 92 7.62 11.40 -15.03
C THR A 92 7.07 11.57 -16.44
N ASP A 93 6.54 10.51 -17.04
CA ASP A 93 5.92 10.56 -18.36
C ASP A 93 4.59 11.37 -18.36
N ALA A 94 3.94 11.51 -17.18
CA ALA A 94 2.78 12.36 -16.95
C ALA A 94 3.13 13.78 -16.45
N GLY A 95 4.42 14.13 -16.38
CA GLY A 95 4.90 15.44 -15.94
C GLY A 95 4.98 15.60 -14.40
N TYR A 96 5.03 14.48 -13.64
CA TYR A 96 5.43 14.55 -12.24
C TYR A 96 6.93 14.76 -12.10
N ASP A 97 7.35 15.46 -11.04
CA ASP A 97 8.77 15.65 -10.70
C ASP A 97 9.43 14.36 -10.16
N VAL A 98 8.68 13.28 -10.00
CA VAL A 98 9.11 11.97 -9.54
C VAL A 98 8.43 10.85 -10.33
N PRO A 99 9.05 9.66 -10.46
CA PRO A 99 8.41 8.52 -11.10
C PRO A 99 7.28 7.94 -10.26
N GLN A 100 6.50 7.06 -10.87
CA GLN A 100 5.73 6.00 -10.21
C GLN A 100 6.48 4.68 -10.42
N PHE A 101 6.45 3.79 -9.43
CA PHE A 101 7.07 2.47 -9.58
C PHE A 101 6.06 1.34 -9.48
N SER A 102 6.20 0.38 -10.41
CA SER A 102 5.75 -1.00 -10.25
C SER A 102 6.94 -1.81 -9.73
N ILE A 103 6.81 -2.45 -8.57
CA ILE A 103 7.95 -3.01 -7.84
C ILE A 103 7.56 -4.26 -7.06
N HIS A 104 8.46 -5.20 -6.87
CA HIS A 104 8.25 -6.32 -5.96
C HIS A 104 8.22 -5.82 -4.51
N ARG A 105 7.13 -6.10 -3.78
CA ARG A 105 6.89 -5.62 -2.41
C ARG A 105 8.03 -5.95 -1.45
N GLY A 106 8.53 -7.18 -1.50
CA GLY A 106 9.64 -7.62 -0.66
C GLY A 106 10.93 -6.87 -0.95
N LYS A 107 11.25 -6.60 -2.24
CA LYS A 107 12.44 -5.82 -2.61
C LYS A 107 12.36 -4.37 -2.11
N LEU A 108 11.18 -3.74 -2.17
CA LEU A 108 10.97 -2.41 -1.56
C LEU A 108 11.22 -2.46 -0.05
N LEU A 109 10.64 -3.44 0.63
CA LEU A 109 10.83 -3.64 2.07
C LEU A 109 12.31 -3.84 2.42
N GLY A 110 13.03 -4.64 1.63
CA GLY A 110 14.47 -4.87 1.79
C GLY A 110 15.31 -3.61 1.60
N VAL A 111 14.99 -2.75 0.62
CA VAL A 111 15.66 -1.44 0.45
C VAL A 111 15.45 -0.56 1.68
N MET A 112 14.23 -0.47 2.17
CA MET A 112 13.91 0.35 3.35
C MET A 112 14.56 -0.21 4.62
N HIS A 113 14.54 -1.53 4.80
CA HIS A 113 15.18 -2.20 5.93
C HIS A 113 16.69 -1.95 5.94
N ARG A 114 17.38 -2.15 4.81
CA ARG A 114 18.81 -1.84 4.69
C ARG A 114 19.12 -0.38 5.04
N ALA A 115 18.31 0.56 4.55
CA ALA A 115 18.47 1.97 4.86
C ALA A 115 18.28 2.27 6.38
N VAL A 116 17.36 1.58 7.06
CA VAL A 116 17.21 1.70 8.53
C VAL A 116 18.45 1.16 9.23
N VAL A 117 18.93 -0.04 8.85
CA VAL A 117 20.14 -0.64 9.43
C VAL A 117 21.38 0.27 9.23
N GLU A 118 21.56 0.80 8.02
CA GLU A 118 22.69 1.68 7.69
C GLU A 118 22.68 3.00 8.47
N ARG A 119 21.50 3.59 8.71
CA ARG A 119 21.37 4.94 9.29
C ARG A 119 21.15 4.94 10.79
N LEU A 120 20.30 4.04 11.29
CA LEU A 120 19.94 3.94 12.70
C LEU A 120 20.77 2.89 13.45
N GLY A 121 21.32 1.90 12.72
CA GLY A 121 22.02 0.73 13.28
C GLY A 121 21.10 -0.46 13.46
N ALA A 122 21.65 -1.68 13.30
CA ALA A 122 20.91 -2.94 13.43
C ALA A 122 20.30 -3.13 14.84
N ALA A 123 20.93 -2.57 15.88
CA ALA A 123 20.45 -2.63 17.26
C ALA A 123 19.12 -1.87 17.51
N ARG A 124 18.65 -1.10 16.53
CA ARG A 124 17.36 -0.38 16.61
C ARG A 124 16.20 -1.16 16.00
N ILE A 125 16.44 -2.37 15.51
CA ILE A 125 15.42 -3.28 14.96
C ILE A 125 15.41 -4.57 15.78
N HIS A 126 14.30 -4.84 16.44
CA HIS A 126 14.08 -6.00 17.28
C HIS A 126 13.06 -6.92 16.59
N THR A 127 13.50 -8.04 16.03
CA THR A 127 12.64 -9.06 15.40
C THR A 127 12.28 -10.19 16.37
N GLY A 128 11.15 -10.87 16.13
CA GLY A 128 10.65 -11.93 17.01
C GLY A 128 9.89 -11.41 18.24
N TYR A 129 9.53 -10.12 18.29
CA TYR A 129 8.84 -9.48 19.40
C TYR A 129 7.45 -8.97 19.01
N ARG A 130 6.42 -9.57 19.57
CA ARG A 130 5.02 -9.16 19.38
C ARG A 130 4.57 -8.24 20.50
N LEU A 131 4.01 -7.08 20.15
CA LEU A 131 3.38 -6.18 21.12
C LEU A 131 2.20 -6.90 21.82
N THR A 132 2.15 -6.84 23.14
CA THR A 132 1.06 -7.40 23.94
C THR A 132 0.25 -6.33 24.69
N GLY A 133 0.82 -5.14 24.87
CA GLY A 133 0.15 -4.04 25.56
C GLY A 133 1.04 -2.83 25.71
N PHE A 134 0.49 -1.82 26.33
CA PHE A 134 1.23 -0.61 26.72
C PHE A 134 0.58 0.07 27.91
N ASN A 135 1.35 0.92 28.60
CA ASN A 135 0.87 1.70 29.72
C ASN A 135 1.46 3.12 29.63
N GLU A 136 0.60 4.13 29.70
CA GLU A 136 1.01 5.52 29.70
C GLU A 136 1.07 6.02 31.16
N ARG A 137 2.21 6.56 31.55
CA ARG A 137 2.41 7.17 32.86
C ARG A 137 3.10 8.53 32.72
N ARG A 138 2.39 9.59 33.11
CA ARG A 138 2.89 10.99 33.04
C ARG A 138 3.44 11.33 31.64
N ASP A 139 4.78 11.40 31.51
CA ASP A 139 5.46 11.87 30.31
C ASP A 139 6.07 10.75 29.47
N LYS A 140 5.79 9.48 29.79
CA LYS A 140 6.35 8.31 29.10
C LYS A 140 5.30 7.27 28.79
N ILE A 141 5.57 6.50 27.75
CA ILE A 141 4.86 5.26 27.42
C ILE A 141 5.78 4.09 27.72
N THR A 142 5.25 3.02 28.30
CA THR A 142 5.92 1.72 28.38
C THR A 142 5.17 0.74 27.53
N ALA A 143 5.83 0.20 26.50
CA ALA A 143 5.31 -0.83 25.63
C ALA A 143 5.79 -2.20 26.10
N PHE A 144 4.90 -3.20 26.06
CA PHE A 144 5.17 -4.57 26.51
C PHE A 144 5.21 -5.48 25.28
N PHE A 145 6.29 -6.22 25.17
CA PHE A 145 6.50 -7.17 24.08
C PHE A 145 6.72 -8.58 24.63
N GLU A 146 6.30 -9.55 23.86
CA GLU A 146 6.54 -10.97 24.13
C GLU A 146 7.34 -11.58 22.97
N GLY A 147 8.44 -12.22 23.31
CA GLY A 147 9.24 -12.99 22.36
C GLY A 147 8.44 -14.17 21.82
N ARG A 148 8.61 -14.50 20.53
CA ARG A 148 7.83 -15.53 19.83
C ARG A 148 7.87 -16.92 20.49
N LYS A 149 8.91 -17.21 21.25
CA LYS A 149 9.05 -18.46 22.04
C LYS A 149 8.30 -18.44 23.37
N GLY A 150 7.55 -17.34 23.66
CA GLY A 150 6.67 -17.22 24.82
C GLY A 150 7.36 -17.10 26.19
N SER A 151 8.69 -17.14 26.23
CA SER A 151 9.45 -17.18 27.49
C SER A 151 10.10 -15.84 27.87
N GLU A 152 10.21 -14.92 26.94
CA GLU A 152 10.89 -13.64 27.14
C GLU A 152 9.88 -12.49 27.06
N ARG A 153 9.74 -11.74 28.14
CA ARG A 153 8.97 -10.49 28.18
C ARG A 153 9.95 -9.33 28.13
N PHE A 154 9.65 -8.36 27.31
CA PHE A 154 10.49 -7.20 27.09
C PHE A 154 9.67 -5.92 27.25
N GLU A 155 10.17 -4.99 28.06
CA GLU A 155 9.52 -3.70 28.31
C GLU A 155 10.38 -2.58 27.74
N VAL A 156 9.75 -1.68 27.02
CA VAL A 156 10.44 -0.53 26.41
C VAL A 156 9.74 0.76 26.79
N ALA A 157 10.50 1.65 27.41
CA ALA A 157 10.05 3.00 27.65
C ALA A 157 10.38 3.91 26.47
N GLY A 158 9.46 4.81 26.14
CA GLY A 158 9.61 5.83 25.10
C GLY A 158 8.76 7.06 25.37
N ASP A 159 8.86 8.03 24.50
CA ASP A 159 8.04 9.26 24.54
C ASP A 159 6.73 9.11 23.79
N ALA A 160 6.68 8.21 22.81
CA ALA A 160 5.46 7.78 22.13
C ALA A 160 5.55 6.33 21.64
N LEU A 161 4.37 5.72 21.41
CA LEU A 161 4.18 4.44 20.74
C LEU A 161 3.43 4.65 19.42
N ILE A 162 4.00 4.16 18.33
CA ILE A 162 3.39 4.17 17.01
C ILE A 162 2.97 2.75 16.65
N GLY A 163 1.65 2.50 16.54
CA GLY A 163 1.10 1.24 16.05
C GLY A 163 1.14 1.20 14.52
N ALA A 164 2.13 0.52 13.97
CA ALA A 164 2.29 0.23 12.54
C ALA A 164 2.21 -1.29 12.28
N ASP A 165 1.43 -1.99 13.11
CA ASP A 165 1.34 -3.45 13.25
C ASP A 165 0.24 -4.09 12.37
N GLY A 166 -0.18 -3.38 11.32
CA GLY A 166 -0.99 -3.90 10.22
C GLY A 166 -2.49 -4.03 10.54
N ILE A 167 -3.24 -4.65 9.63
CA ILE A 167 -4.71 -4.77 9.70
C ILE A 167 -5.21 -5.48 10.97
N HIS A 168 -4.38 -6.36 11.57
CA HIS A 168 -4.65 -7.05 12.82
C HIS A 168 -4.00 -6.37 14.03
N SER A 169 -3.81 -5.05 13.98
CA SER A 169 -3.12 -4.25 14.98
C SER A 169 -3.57 -4.51 16.42
N THR A 170 -2.61 -4.86 17.27
CA THR A 170 -2.80 -4.96 18.71
C THR A 170 -3.02 -3.57 19.32
N VAL A 171 -2.29 -2.55 18.84
CA VAL A 171 -2.47 -1.17 19.31
C VAL A 171 -3.90 -0.70 19.03
N ARG A 172 -4.41 -0.93 17.81
CA ARG A 172 -5.80 -0.59 17.44
C ARG A 172 -6.81 -1.29 18.33
N ALA A 173 -6.64 -2.58 18.56
CA ALA A 173 -7.55 -3.36 19.39
C ALA A 173 -7.62 -2.87 20.85
N ILE A 174 -6.51 -2.37 21.40
CA ILE A 174 -6.46 -1.77 22.73
C ILE A 174 -7.12 -0.39 22.76
N LEU A 175 -6.86 0.44 21.74
CA LEU A 175 -7.40 1.80 21.66
C LEU A 175 -8.91 1.82 21.32
N HIS A 176 -9.40 0.81 20.61
CA HIS A 176 -10.79 0.69 20.15
C HIS A 176 -11.38 -0.68 20.52
N PRO A 177 -11.54 -0.97 21.81
CA PRO A 177 -12.11 -2.24 22.25
C PRO A 177 -13.55 -2.38 21.74
N GLY A 178 -13.87 -3.51 21.12
CA GLY A 178 -15.20 -3.79 20.57
C GLY A 178 -15.43 -3.36 19.12
N GLU A 179 -14.42 -2.84 18.42
CA GLU A 179 -14.55 -2.50 16.98
C GLU A 179 -14.86 -3.74 16.10
N GLY A 180 -14.44 -4.92 16.52
CA GLY A 180 -14.56 -6.14 15.72
C GLY A 180 -13.35 -6.41 14.81
N GLY A 181 -13.50 -7.37 13.90
CA GLY A 181 -12.48 -7.79 12.95
C GLY A 181 -12.50 -6.99 11.63
N PRO A 182 -11.59 -7.30 10.70
CA PRO A 182 -11.65 -6.80 9.34
C PRO A 182 -12.97 -7.13 8.64
N ILE A 183 -13.40 -6.24 7.74
CA ILE A 183 -14.65 -6.36 6.99
C ILE A 183 -14.32 -6.91 5.59
N TRP A 184 -14.88 -8.07 5.27
CA TRP A 184 -14.76 -8.68 3.97
C TRP A 184 -15.83 -8.14 3.00
N ASN A 185 -15.42 -7.80 1.76
CA ASN A 185 -16.35 -7.27 0.77
C ASN A 185 -17.02 -8.32 -0.14
N GLY A 186 -16.79 -9.60 0.10
CA GLY A 186 -17.30 -10.69 -0.75
C GLY A 186 -16.31 -11.17 -1.80
N ALA A 187 -15.19 -10.48 -2.00
CA ALA A 187 -14.21 -10.84 -3.02
C ALA A 187 -12.99 -11.56 -2.45
N MET A 188 -12.45 -12.49 -3.25
CA MET A 188 -11.14 -13.10 -3.05
C MET A 188 -10.12 -12.47 -3.98
N LEU A 189 -8.88 -12.38 -3.50
CA LEU A 189 -7.72 -12.03 -4.29
C LEU A 189 -6.79 -13.22 -4.43
N TRP A 190 -6.35 -13.45 -5.68
CA TRP A 190 -5.23 -14.32 -6.01
C TRP A 190 -4.15 -13.47 -6.68
N ARG A 191 -2.90 -13.66 -6.28
CA ARG A 191 -1.79 -12.84 -6.77
C ARG A 191 -0.53 -13.66 -6.93
N GLY A 192 0.12 -13.50 -8.08
CA GLY A 192 1.37 -14.16 -8.41
C GLY A 192 2.32 -13.26 -9.17
N ALA A 193 3.53 -13.76 -9.35
CA ALA A 193 4.52 -13.16 -10.23
C ALA A 193 5.34 -14.26 -10.91
N THR A 194 5.57 -14.11 -12.21
CA THR A 194 6.37 -15.03 -13.02
C THR A 194 7.08 -14.28 -14.14
N GLU A 195 8.15 -14.88 -14.67
CA GLU A 195 8.77 -14.37 -15.89
C GLU A 195 7.80 -14.52 -17.06
N TRP A 196 7.55 -13.42 -17.76
CA TRP A 196 6.58 -13.35 -18.84
C TRP A 196 7.13 -12.50 -20.00
N PRO A 197 6.77 -12.81 -21.25
CA PRO A 197 7.18 -12.01 -22.39
C PRO A 197 6.84 -10.53 -22.22
N VAL A 198 7.76 -9.67 -22.60
CA VAL A 198 7.58 -8.21 -22.53
C VAL A 198 6.36 -7.82 -23.35
N HIS A 199 5.42 -7.13 -22.71
CA HIS A 199 4.26 -6.56 -23.37
C HIS A 199 4.44 -5.06 -23.58
N LEU A 200 4.14 -4.57 -24.78
CA LEU A 200 4.38 -3.19 -25.21
C LEU A 200 5.83 -2.76 -24.90
N ASP A 201 6.00 -1.69 -24.13
CA ASP A 201 7.29 -1.13 -23.75
C ASP A 201 7.87 -1.74 -22.44
N GLY A 202 7.22 -2.71 -21.85
CA GLY A 202 7.61 -3.29 -20.55
C GLY A 202 7.47 -2.33 -19.37
N ARG A 203 6.70 -1.24 -19.50
CA ARG A 203 6.46 -0.20 -18.50
C ARG A 203 4.97 0.13 -18.33
N THR A 204 4.12 -0.60 -19.04
CA THR A 204 2.67 -0.40 -19.02
C THR A 204 2.00 -1.35 -18.03
N MET A 205 1.06 -0.82 -17.26
CA MET A 205 0.18 -1.55 -16.36
C MET A 205 -1.22 -1.65 -16.97
N PHE A 206 -1.87 -2.80 -16.80
CA PHE A 206 -3.26 -3.02 -17.21
C PHE A 206 -4.14 -3.39 -16.02
N ILE A 207 -5.36 -2.88 -16.04
CA ILE A 207 -6.47 -3.33 -15.19
C ILE A 207 -7.63 -3.64 -16.12
N ALA A 208 -8.11 -4.87 -16.11
CA ALA A 208 -9.17 -5.32 -17.00
C ALA A 208 -10.33 -5.94 -16.21
N GLY A 209 -11.57 -5.82 -16.73
CA GLY A 209 -12.78 -6.34 -16.11
C GLY A 209 -13.37 -5.44 -15.04
N GLY A 210 -14.60 -5.73 -14.67
CA GLY A 210 -15.43 -4.93 -13.77
C GLY A 210 -15.63 -5.53 -12.38
N ASN A 211 -16.77 -5.22 -11.76
CA ASN A 211 -17.10 -5.60 -10.38
C ASN A 211 -17.15 -7.10 -10.09
N ARG A 212 -17.46 -7.94 -11.08
CA ARG A 212 -17.53 -9.40 -10.91
C ARG A 212 -16.16 -10.04 -10.83
N ALA A 213 -15.23 -9.58 -11.67
CA ALA A 213 -13.83 -10.00 -11.65
C ALA A 213 -12.95 -8.92 -12.26
N LYS A 214 -11.79 -8.68 -11.64
CA LYS A 214 -10.74 -7.79 -12.14
C LYS A 214 -9.45 -8.56 -12.30
N PHE A 215 -8.76 -8.28 -13.38
CA PHE A 215 -7.43 -8.79 -13.67
C PHE A 215 -6.45 -7.62 -13.77
N VAL A 216 -5.38 -7.69 -13.00
CA VAL A 216 -4.34 -6.67 -12.97
C VAL A 216 -3.03 -7.29 -13.43
N PHE A 217 -2.32 -6.62 -14.32
CA PHE A 217 -1.10 -7.11 -14.93
C PHE A 217 -0.09 -5.97 -15.10
N TYR A 218 1.15 -6.16 -14.63
CA TYR A 218 2.24 -5.20 -14.80
C TYR A 218 3.61 -5.79 -14.50
N PRO A 219 4.68 -5.35 -15.21
CA PRO A 219 6.05 -5.75 -14.92
C PRO A 219 6.52 -5.11 -13.60
N ILE A 220 7.32 -5.86 -12.80
CA ILE A 220 7.81 -5.42 -11.49
C ILE A 220 9.32 -5.49 -11.32
N HIS A 221 10.02 -6.02 -12.31
CA HIS A 221 11.48 -6.06 -12.38
C HIS A 221 11.92 -6.19 -13.82
N GLY A 222 13.11 -5.71 -14.11
CA GLY A 222 13.73 -5.91 -15.38
C GLY A 222 14.29 -4.65 -16.00
N ASP A 223 15.44 -4.23 -15.52
CA ASP A 223 16.32 -3.28 -16.22
C ASP A 223 17.34 -3.98 -17.13
N ASP A 224 17.35 -5.31 -17.18
CA ASP A 224 18.14 -5.99 -18.18
C ASP A 224 17.43 -5.88 -19.54
N VAL A 225 17.75 -4.80 -20.25
CA VAL A 225 17.21 -4.43 -21.58
C VAL A 225 17.44 -5.54 -22.63
N ARG A 226 18.13 -6.62 -22.26
CA ARG A 226 18.56 -7.71 -23.15
C ARG A 226 17.71 -8.98 -23.03
N THR A 227 16.67 -9.01 -22.19
CA THR A 227 15.79 -10.17 -22.08
C THR A 227 14.43 -9.87 -22.65
N ASP A 228 13.88 -10.82 -23.42
CA ASP A 228 12.51 -10.73 -24.01
C ASP A 228 11.43 -10.99 -22.94
N THR A 229 11.82 -11.17 -21.67
CA THR A 229 10.92 -11.41 -20.54
C THR A 229 11.11 -10.39 -19.43
N ARG A 230 10.08 -10.25 -18.59
CA ARG A 230 10.08 -9.46 -17.36
C ARG A 230 9.42 -10.24 -16.25
N LEU A 231 9.95 -10.14 -15.03
CA LEU A 231 9.18 -10.56 -13.87
C LEU A 231 7.90 -9.72 -13.79
N THR A 232 6.79 -10.36 -14.00
CA THR A 232 5.49 -9.73 -14.18
C THR A 232 4.54 -10.15 -13.09
N ASN A 233 3.96 -9.19 -12.40
CA ASN A 233 2.91 -9.40 -11.43
C ASN A 233 1.56 -9.52 -12.10
N TRP A 234 0.75 -10.45 -11.63
CA TRP A 234 -0.66 -10.48 -11.90
C TRP A 234 -1.48 -10.56 -10.61
N ALA A 235 -2.69 -10.07 -10.65
CA ALA A 235 -3.66 -10.24 -9.59
C ALA A 235 -5.05 -10.44 -10.18
N ILE A 236 -5.84 -11.31 -9.55
CA ILE A 236 -7.25 -11.53 -9.85
C ILE A 236 -8.03 -11.21 -8.59
N MET A 237 -9.04 -10.38 -8.72
CA MET A 237 -10.06 -10.17 -7.71
C MET A 237 -11.38 -10.68 -8.27
N ALA A 238 -12.03 -11.61 -7.57
CA ALA A 238 -13.34 -12.13 -8.00
C ALA A 238 -14.33 -12.07 -6.85
N ASP A 239 -15.53 -11.57 -7.12
CA ASP A 239 -16.67 -11.55 -6.19
C ASP A 239 -17.25 -12.97 -6.07
N LEU A 240 -17.27 -13.52 -4.86
CA LEU A 240 -17.85 -14.83 -4.55
C LEU A 240 -19.35 -14.75 -4.21
N GLY A 241 -19.91 -13.56 -4.13
CA GLY A 241 -21.35 -13.30 -3.89
C GLY A 241 -21.80 -13.37 -2.43
N ASP A 242 -21.16 -14.14 -1.57
CA ASP A 242 -21.45 -14.14 -0.12
C ASP A 242 -20.56 -13.13 0.61
N ARG A 243 -21.18 -12.11 1.20
CA ARG A 243 -20.49 -11.03 1.94
C ARG A 243 -20.54 -11.19 3.46
N ARG A 244 -21.01 -12.31 3.97
CA ARG A 244 -21.25 -12.47 5.41
C ARG A 244 -20.03 -12.96 6.17
N THR A 245 -19.35 -13.96 5.63
CA THR A 245 -18.22 -14.61 6.31
C THR A 245 -17.12 -14.87 5.32
N PRO A 246 -15.90 -14.33 5.52
CA PRO A 246 -14.79 -14.65 4.65
C PRO A 246 -14.51 -16.16 4.71
N PRO A 247 -14.17 -16.79 3.57
CA PRO A 247 -13.94 -18.24 3.52
C PRO A 247 -12.74 -18.65 4.38
N ARG A 248 -11.87 -17.70 4.69
CA ARG A 248 -10.67 -17.92 5.53
C ARG A 248 -10.13 -16.59 6.07
N ARG A 249 -9.30 -16.67 7.13
CA ARG A 249 -8.64 -15.48 7.69
C ARG A 249 -7.61 -14.92 6.71
N GLU A 250 -7.43 -13.60 6.70
CA GLU A 250 -6.41 -12.90 5.93
C GLU A 250 -5.01 -13.35 6.37
N ASP A 251 -4.27 -13.92 5.43
CA ASP A 251 -2.88 -14.34 5.61
C ASP A 251 -2.13 -14.11 4.28
N TRP A 252 -1.24 -13.15 4.28
CA TRP A 252 -0.46 -12.75 3.10
C TRP A 252 0.49 -13.83 2.56
N ASN A 253 0.71 -14.90 3.33
CA ASN A 253 1.59 -16.00 2.97
C ASN A 253 0.81 -17.26 2.60
N ARG A 254 -0.52 -17.22 2.59
CA ARG A 254 -1.33 -18.37 2.20
C ARG A 254 -1.16 -18.65 0.72
N LEU A 255 -0.78 -19.87 0.40
CA LEU A 255 -0.66 -20.34 -0.98
C LEU A 255 -2.05 -20.42 -1.64
N GLY A 256 -2.14 -19.91 -2.85
CA GLY A 256 -3.32 -19.96 -3.67
C GLY A 256 -3.56 -21.36 -4.22
N ARG A 257 -4.82 -21.68 -4.46
CA ARG A 257 -5.27 -22.95 -5.03
C ARG A 257 -5.73 -22.72 -6.47
N PRO A 258 -5.06 -23.35 -7.46
CA PRO A 258 -5.39 -23.18 -8.88
C PRO A 258 -6.86 -23.51 -9.18
N GLU A 259 -7.40 -24.57 -8.56
CA GLU A 259 -8.79 -25.01 -8.74
C GLU A 259 -9.82 -23.95 -8.32
N GLU A 260 -9.45 -23.02 -7.44
CA GLU A 260 -10.33 -21.91 -7.04
C GLU A 260 -10.17 -20.69 -7.94
N ALA A 261 -8.96 -20.38 -8.42
CA ALA A 261 -8.67 -19.18 -9.21
C ALA A 261 -8.98 -19.34 -10.71
N LEU A 262 -8.58 -20.48 -11.31
CA LEU A 262 -8.64 -20.70 -12.76
C LEU A 262 -10.04 -20.60 -13.38
N PRO A 263 -11.13 -21.06 -12.74
CA PRO A 263 -12.48 -20.87 -13.29
C PRO A 263 -12.81 -19.40 -13.52
N PHE A 264 -12.50 -18.52 -12.56
CA PHE A 264 -12.74 -17.09 -12.71
C PHE A 264 -11.93 -16.47 -13.85
N VAL A 265 -10.67 -16.91 -14.05
CA VAL A 265 -9.84 -16.43 -15.16
C VAL A 265 -10.43 -16.82 -16.50
N ARG A 266 -10.77 -18.11 -16.65
CA ARG A 266 -11.29 -18.68 -17.91
C ARG A 266 -12.62 -18.06 -18.32
N ASP A 267 -13.51 -17.83 -17.35
CA ASP A 267 -14.88 -17.44 -17.63
C ASP A 267 -15.06 -15.91 -17.73
N SER A 268 -14.10 -15.12 -17.15
CA SER A 268 -14.29 -13.68 -17.01
C SER A 268 -13.52 -12.84 -18.03
N PHE A 269 -12.43 -13.34 -18.63
CA PHE A 269 -11.54 -12.49 -19.43
C PHE A 269 -11.27 -13.04 -20.82
N ARG A 270 -11.34 -12.18 -21.84
CA ARG A 270 -10.99 -12.43 -23.24
C ARG A 270 -10.18 -11.24 -23.78
N LEU A 271 -8.94 -11.09 -23.30
CA LEU A 271 -8.21 -9.82 -23.45
C LEU A 271 -7.54 -9.63 -24.81
N GLY A 272 -7.57 -10.54 -25.72
CA GLY A 272 -6.98 -10.42 -27.06
C GLY A 272 -5.47 -10.16 -27.13
N PHE A 273 -4.94 -9.29 -26.27
CA PHE A 273 -3.53 -8.93 -26.19
C PHE A 273 -2.72 -9.77 -25.18
N LEU A 274 -3.38 -10.50 -24.30
CA LEU A 274 -2.81 -11.33 -23.24
C LEU A 274 -3.72 -12.53 -23.02
N ASP A 275 -3.13 -13.70 -22.81
CA ASP A 275 -3.84 -14.87 -22.28
C ASP A 275 -3.68 -14.93 -20.75
N PRO A 276 -4.69 -14.50 -19.96
CA PRO A 276 -4.62 -14.53 -18.51
C PRO A 276 -4.50 -15.93 -17.94
N LEU A 277 -5.13 -16.93 -18.62
CA LEU A 277 -5.11 -18.31 -18.18
C LEU A 277 -3.68 -18.89 -18.27
N ALA A 278 -3.04 -18.72 -19.44
CA ALA A 278 -1.66 -19.16 -19.63
C ALA A 278 -0.69 -18.51 -18.66
N LEU A 279 -0.88 -17.22 -18.33
CA LEU A 279 -0.03 -16.52 -17.36
C LEU A 279 -0.19 -17.09 -15.94
N VAL A 280 -1.41 -17.37 -15.51
CA VAL A 280 -1.67 -17.94 -14.18
C VAL A 280 -1.15 -19.37 -14.09
N GLU A 281 -1.36 -20.19 -15.12
CA GLU A 281 -0.85 -21.58 -15.21
C GLU A 281 0.68 -21.64 -15.23
N ALA A 282 1.35 -20.65 -15.84
CA ALA A 282 2.80 -20.53 -15.85
C ALA A 282 3.40 -20.05 -14.50
N THR A 283 2.56 -19.74 -13.50
CA THR A 283 3.01 -19.23 -12.20
C THR A 283 3.07 -20.36 -11.18
N PRO A 284 4.26 -20.83 -10.79
CA PRO A 284 4.39 -22.02 -9.93
C PRO A 284 3.85 -21.81 -8.51
N ILE A 285 3.96 -20.59 -8.00
CA ILE A 285 3.53 -20.21 -6.65
C ILE A 285 2.81 -18.87 -6.72
N PHE A 286 1.60 -18.84 -6.20
CA PHE A 286 0.83 -17.62 -6.01
C PHE A 286 0.10 -17.67 -4.67
N TYR A 287 -0.42 -16.53 -4.24
CA TYR A 287 -1.01 -16.33 -2.92
C TYR A 287 -2.48 -15.96 -3.03
N GLU A 288 -3.24 -16.27 -1.97
CA GLU A 288 -4.66 -15.98 -1.88
C GLU A 288 -5.04 -15.36 -0.54
N TYR A 289 -5.97 -14.44 -0.55
CA TYR A 289 -6.55 -13.89 0.68
C TYR A 289 -7.89 -13.19 0.40
N PRO A 290 -8.80 -13.13 1.39
CA PRO A 290 -10.03 -12.37 1.28
C PRO A 290 -9.71 -10.87 1.20
N ASN A 291 -10.46 -10.15 0.38
CA ASN A 291 -10.32 -8.70 0.25
C ASN A 291 -11.01 -8.00 1.42
N CYS A 292 -10.22 -7.57 2.40
CA CYS A 292 -10.69 -6.98 3.64
C CYS A 292 -10.17 -5.56 3.84
N ASP A 293 -11.00 -4.74 4.48
CA ASP A 293 -10.63 -3.44 5.04
C ASP A 293 -11.17 -3.30 6.48
N ARG A 294 -11.16 -2.10 7.02
CA ARG A 294 -11.82 -1.73 8.27
C ARG A 294 -12.51 -0.38 8.13
N ASP A 295 -13.51 -0.13 8.95
CA ASP A 295 -14.14 1.17 9.01
C ASP A 295 -13.15 2.26 9.46
N PRO A 296 -13.27 3.48 8.89
CA PRO A 296 -12.51 4.61 9.35
C PRO A 296 -12.78 4.90 10.83
N LEU A 297 -11.71 4.99 11.60
CA LEU A 297 -11.79 5.26 13.03
C LEU A 297 -12.16 6.72 13.31
N PRO A 298 -12.89 7.01 14.41
CA PRO A 298 -13.18 8.37 14.84
C PRO A 298 -11.93 9.09 15.36
N ARG A 299 -10.90 8.35 15.79
CA ARG A 299 -9.66 8.88 16.37
C ARG A 299 -8.52 7.86 16.24
N TRP A 300 -7.30 8.34 15.95
CA TRP A 300 -6.10 7.52 15.90
C TRP A 300 -5.17 7.71 17.10
N SER A 301 -5.14 8.93 17.64
CA SER A 301 -4.19 9.33 18.66
C SER A 301 -4.83 9.48 20.03
N PHE A 302 -4.25 8.81 21.03
CA PHE A 302 -4.66 8.87 22.42
C PHE A 302 -3.41 9.13 23.27
N GLY A 303 -3.31 10.34 23.84
CA GLY A 303 -2.12 10.74 24.59
C GLY A 303 -0.84 10.56 23.76
N ARG A 304 0.00 9.65 24.20
CA ARG A 304 1.30 9.33 23.59
C ARG A 304 1.28 8.13 22.64
N VAL A 305 0.11 7.67 22.24
CA VAL A 305 -0.06 6.52 21.34
C VAL A 305 -0.81 6.94 20.09
N THR A 306 -0.38 6.50 18.92
CA THR A 306 -1.10 6.70 17.65
C THR A 306 -0.99 5.49 16.73
N LEU A 307 -1.87 5.43 15.74
CA LEU A 307 -1.90 4.41 14.68
C LEU A 307 -1.33 4.99 13.38
N LEU A 308 -0.76 4.10 12.52
CA LEU A 308 -0.18 4.45 11.24
C LEU A 308 -0.37 3.33 10.22
N GLY A 309 -0.62 3.70 8.95
CA GLY A 309 -0.75 2.74 7.86
C GLY A 309 -1.93 1.80 8.05
N ASP A 310 -1.75 0.50 7.74
CA ASP A 310 -2.83 -0.49 7.81
C ASP A 310 -3.36 -0.73 9.25
N ALA A 311 -2.65 -0.31 10.29
CA ALA A 311 -3.19 -0.28 11.64
C ALA A 311 -4.27 0.81 11.80
N ALA A 312 -4.12 1.93 11.09
CA ALA A 312 -5.03 3.07 11.14
C ALA A 312 -6.14 2.98 10.07
N HIS A 313 -5.77 2.65 8.83
CA HIS A 313 -6.64 2.75 7.66
C HIS A 313 -6.39 1.62 6.64
N PRO A 314 -6.54 0.35 7.01
CA PRO A 314 -6.45 -0.72 6.03
C PRO A 314 -7.54 -0.51 4.97
N MET A 315 -7.18 -0.71 3.71
CA MET A 315 -8.04 -0.41 2.57
C MET A 315 -7.93 -1.45 1.48
N TYR A 316 -8.95 -1.57 0.66
CA TYR A 316 -8.89 -2.42 -0.53
C TYR A 316 -7.76 -1.95 -1.46
N PRO A 317 -7.13 -2.87 -2.23
CA PRO A 317 -5.98 -2.55 -3.08
C PRO A 317 -6.33 -1.66 -4.29
N THR A 318 -7.61 -1.35 -4.48
CA THR A 318 -8.12 -0.45 -5.51
C THR A 318 -7.35 0.87 -5.53
N GLY A 319 -6.90 1.30 -6.69
CA GLY A 319 -6.11 2.52 -6.87
C GLY A 319 -4.71 2.48 -6.23
N SER A 320 -4.24 1.33 -5.73
CA SER A 320 -2.86 1.10 -5.24
C SER A 320 -2.40 2.05 -4.12
N ASN A 321 -3.29 2.46 -3.21
CA ASN A 321 -3.00 3.52 -2.23
C ASN A 321 -2.44 3.05 -0.88
N GLY A 322 -2.70 1.83 -0.39
CA GLY A 322 -2.41 1.44 0.99
C GLY A 322 -0.99 1.76 1.46
N ALA A 323 0.02 1.18 0.82
CA ALA A 323 1.42 1.43 1.17
C ALA A 323 1.86 2.88 0.90
N SER A 324 1.32 3.51 -0.16
CA SER A 324 1.63 4.90 -0.49
C SER A 324 1.13 5.85 0.60
N GLN A 325 -0.06 5.65 1.12
CA GLN A 325 -0.61 6.43 2.24
C GLN A 325 0.19 6.20 3.53
N SER A 326 0.62 4.96 3.81
CA SER A 326 1.47 4.65 4.98
C SER A 326 2.80 5.40 4.95
N ILE A 327 3.42 5.55 3.77
CA ILE A 327 4.67 6.31 3.60
C ILE A 327 4.42 7.82 3.80
N VAL A 328 3.29 8.33 3.32
CA VAL A 328 2.90 9.73 3.53
C VAL A 328 2.57 10.01 5.00
N ASP A 329 1.94 9.05 5.68
CA ASP A 329 1.69 9.13 7.13
C ASP A 329 2.99 9.30 7.90
N ALA A 330 3.99 8.48 7.59
CA ALA A 330 5.30 8.53 8.25
C ALA A 330 5.95 9.92 8.15
N GLN A 331 5.89 10.53 6.97
CA GLN A 331 6.40 11.87 6.77
C GLN A 331 5.58 12.93 7.53
N CYS A 332 4.24 12.83 7.49
CA CYS A 332 3.37 13.76 8.21
C CYS A 332 3.62 13.68 9.72
N LEU A 333 3.72 12.47 10.27
CA LEU A 333 4.02 12.24 11.68
C LEU A 333 5.36 12.88 12.09
N ALA A 334 6.44 12.62 11.36
CA ALA A 334 7.75 13.22 11.64
C ALA A 334 7.70 14.75 11.59
N ARG A 335 7.02 15.33 10.61
CA ARG A 335 6.81 16.79 10.49
C ARG A 335 6.04 17.35 11.67
N CYS A 336 4.97 16.71 12.13
CA CYS A 336 4.21 17.15 13.28
C CYS A 336 5.04 17.10 14.57
N LEU A 337 5.84 16.05 14.75
CA LEU A 337 6.74 15.91 15.90
C LEU A 337 7.82 17.00 15.94
N VAL A 338 8.33 17.45 14.79
CA VAL A 338 9.28 18.57 14.72
C VAL A 338 8.59 19.92 14.99
N ALA A 339 7.38 20.09 14.47
CA ALA A 339 6.69 21.40 14.53
C ALA A 339 6.05 21.69 15.90
N THR A 340 5.86 20.68 16.75
CA THR A 340 5.10 20.81 18.00
C THR A 340 5.96 20.35 19.20
N PRO A 341 6.15 21.16 20.24
CA PRO A 341 6.96 20.80 21.40
C PRO A 341 6.40 19.61 22.20
N SER A 342 5.08 19.48 22.29
CA SER A 342 4.39 18.39 22.99
C SER A 342 4.17 17.20 22.06
N VAL A 343 4.64 16.02 22.48
CA VAL A 343 4.42 14.76 21.74
C VAL A 343 2.95 14.49 21.53
N SER A 344 2.11 14.61 22.58
CA SER A 344 0.67 14.36 22.48
C SER A 344 -0.02 15.31 21.52
N GLU A 345 0.36 16.59 21.50
CA GLU A 345 -0.19 17.56 20.56
C GLU A 345 0.28 17.29 19.12
N ALA A 346 1.53 16.85 18.94
CA ALA A 346 2.06 16.45 17.64
C ALA A 346 1.30 15.25 17.06
N LEU A 347 1.01 14.21 17.89
CA LEU A 347 0.22 13.07 17.50
C LEU A 347 -1.22 13.47 17.17
N ALA A 348 -1.83 14.39 17.93
CA ALA A 348 -3.17 14.90 17.65
C ALA A 348 -3.21 15.70 16.33
N ALA A 349 -2.17 16.49 16.03
CA ALA A 349 -2.05 17.22 14.77
C ALA A 349 -1.91 16.26 13.57
N TYR A 350 -1.12 15.19 13.72
CA TYR A 350 -1.00 14.12 12.73
C TYR A 350 -2.34 13.45 12.46
N ASP A 351 -3.07 13.04 13.51
CA ASP A 351 -4.42 12.45 13.41
C ASP A 351 -5.37 13.40 12.67
N ALA A 352 -5.43 14.66 13.07
CA ALA A 352 -6.32 15.66 12.49
C ALA A 352 -6.08 15.87 10.97
N GLU A 353 -4.83 15.72 10.52
CA GLU A 353 -4.49 15.87 9.11
C GLU A 353 -4.74 14.58 8.31
N ARG A 354 -4.27 13.43 8.82
CA ARG A 354 -4.22 12.21 8.03
C ARG A 354 -5.49 11.39 8.06
N ARG A 355 -6.13 11.28 9.21
CA ARG A 355 -7.35 10.48 9.39
C ARG A 355 -8.48 10.86 8.43
N PRO A 356 -8.90 12.13 8.30
CA PRO A 356 -9.97 12.49 7.37
C PRO A 356 -9.57 12.30 5.91
N ALA A 357 -8.29 12.46 5.57
CA ALA A 357 -7.78 12.24 4.21
C ALA A 357 -7.85 10.77 3.81
N THR A 358 -7.36 9.87 4.65
CA THR A 358 -7.36 8.42 4.38
C THR A 358 -8.76 7.81 4.48
N ALA A 359 -9.63 8.34 5.36
CA ALA A 359 -11.03 7.91 5.43
C ALA A 359 -11.77 8.11 4.10
N LYS A 360 -11.49 9.21 3.39
CA LYS A 360 -12.02 9.44 2.03
C LYS A 360 -11.52 8.40 1.04
N VAL A 361 -10.23 8.02 1.12
CA VAL A 361 -9.65 6.98 0.25
C VAL A 361 -10.30 5.62 0.52
N VAL A 362 -10.47 5.23 1.79
CA VAL A 362 -11.16 3.99 2.17
C VAL A 362 -12.58 3.97 1.59
N ALA A 363 -13.34 5.05 1.78
CA ALA A 363 -14.70 5.15 1.27
C ALA A 363 -14.76 5.05 -0.27
N ALA A 364 -13.86 5.74 -0.96
CA ALA A 364 -13.79 5.70 -2.42
C ALA A 364 -13.40 4.32 -2.95
N ASN A 365 -12.47 3.62 -2.28
CA ASN A 365 -12.05 2.27 -2.67
C ASN A 365 -13.20 1.25 -2.56
N ARG A 366 -14.11 1.45 -1.61
CA ARG A 366 -15.30 0.60 -1.43
C ARG A 366 -16.30 0.70 -2.57
N VAL A 367 -16.27 1.79 -3.33
CA VAL A 367 -17.14 2.03 -4.51
C VAL A 367 -16.36 2.02 -5.83
N GLY A 368 -15.25 1.28 -5.90
CA GLY A 368 -14.47 1.05 -7.12
C GLY A 368 -13.27 1.98 -7.31
N GLY A 369 -13.17 3.09 -6.56
CA GLY A 369 -12.05 4.03 -6.72
C GLY A 369 -11.87 4.53 -8.16
N PRO A 370 -10.64 4.63 -8.68
CA PRO A 370 -10.40 5.03 -10.07
C PRO A 370 -10.81 3.94 -11.07
N GLU A 371 -10.88 2.68 -10.62
CA GLU A 371 -11.29 1.52 -11.41
C GLU A 371 -12.79 1.49 -11.68
N GLY A 372 -13.58 2.31 -10.95
CA GLY A 372 -15.00 2.53 -11.20
C GLY A 372 -15.32 3.02 -12.62
N VAL A 373 -14.33 3.57 -13.34
CA VAL A 373 -14.48 3.87 -14.76
C VAL A 373 -14.78 2.63 -15.60
N ILE A 374 -14.20 1.48 -15.25
CA ILE A 374 -14.48 0.20 -15.91
C ILE A 374 -15.90 -0.26 -15.56
N ASP A 375 -16.27 -0.15 -14.28
CA ASP A 375 -17.56 -0.62 -13.77
C ASP A 375 -18.72 0.10 -14.48
N VAL A 376 -18.61 1.43 -14.70
CA VAL A 376 -19.57 2.22 -15.46
C VAL A 376 -19.72 1.72 -16.91
N ILE A 377 -18.61 1.37 -17.55
CA ILE A 377 -18.65 0.89 -18.95
C ILE A 377 -19.21 -0.53 -19.02
N GLU A 378 -18.78 -1.45 -18.13
CA GLU A 378 -19.30 -2.83 -18.09
C GLU A 378 -20.81 -2.87 -17.79
N GLU A 379 -21.35 -1.92 -17.00
CA GLU A 379 -22.77 -1.79 -16.73
C GLU A 379 -23.56 -1.32 -17.96
N ARG A 380 -23.03 -0.32 -18.69
CA ARG A 380 -23.72 0.29 -19.84
C ARG A 380 -23.55 -0.50 -21.15
N ALA A 381 -22.41 -1.20 -21.30
CA ALA A 381 -22.06 -1.96 -22.48
C ALA A 381 -21.50 -3.36 -22.10
N PRO A 382 -22.34 -4.25 -21.53
CA PRO A 382 -21.91 -5.55 -21.02
C PRO A 382 -21.36 -6.49 -22.10
N ASP A 383 -21.67 -6.25 -23.36
CA ASP A 383 -21.21 -7.04 -24.50
C ASP A 383 -20.07 -6.39 -25.30
N GLY A 384 -19.51 -5.28 -24.77
CA GLY A 384 -18.48 -4.48 -25.42
C GLY A 384 -19.06 -3.29 -26.17
N PHE A 385 -18.20 -2.55 -26.87
CA PHE A 385 -18.57 -1.34 -27.58
C PHE A 385 -17.75 -1.14 -28.86
N ASP A 386 -18.32 -0.45 -29.85
CA ASP A 386 -17.62 0.01 -31.03
C ASP A 386 -17.05 1.41 -30.84
N ASP A 387 -17.78 2.29 -30.14
CA ASP A 387 -17.39 3.66 -29.79
C ASP A 387 -17.58 3.91 -28.29
N ILE A 388 -16.47 4.08 -27.57
CA ILE A 388 -16.48 4.33 -26.12
C ILE A 388 -17.13 5.68 -25.76
N ASP A 389 -17.01 6.70 -26.64
CA ASP A 389 -17.56 8.02 -26.35
C ASP A 389 -19.10 8.04 -26.45
N ALA A 390 -19.68 7.08 -27.18
CA ALA A 390 -21.12 6.84 -27.19
C ALA A 390 -21.62 6.20 -25.89
N ILE A 391 -20.78 5.46 -25.16
CA ILE A 391 -21.13 4.79 -23.88
C ILE A 391 -20.93 5.74 -22.70
N ALA A 392 -19.79 6.42 -22.65
CA ALA A 392 -19.48 7.44 -21.64
C ALA A 392 -18.48 8.44 -22.25
N SER A 393 -18.80 9.72 -22.13
CA SER A 393 -17.97 10.78 -22.70
C SER A 393 -16.56 10.76 -22.08
N HIS A 394 -15.56 11.27 -22.81
CA HIS A 394 -14.20 11.44 -22.30
C HIS A 394 -14.20 12.23 -20.96
N ALA A 395 -14.98 13.30 -20.86
CA ALA A 395 -15.07 14.13 -19.66
C ALA A 395 -15.61 13.36 -18.45
N GLU A 396 -16.58 12.46 -18.64
CA GLU A 396 -17.12 11.61 -17.58
C GLU A 396 -16.07 10.61 -17.07
N ARG A 397 -15.38 9.92 -17.98
CA ARG A 397 -14.32 8.97 -17.64
C ARG A 397 -13.15 9.66 -16.95
N GLU A 398 -12.73 10.83 -17.44
CA GLU A 398 -11.70 11.67 -16.85
C GLU A 398 -12.05 12.12 -15.43
N ALA A 399 -13.30 12.52 -15.19
CA ALA A 399 -13.78 12.96 -13.88
C ALA A 399 -13.66 11.88 -12.82
N ILE A 400 -13.94 10.61 -13.16
CA ILE A 400 -13.80 9.48 -12.24
C ILE A 400 -12.32 9.30 -11.86
N VAL A 401 -11.44 9.16 -12.84
CA VAL A 401 -10.02 8.80 -12.60
C VAL A 401 -9.26 9.96 -11.96
N ARG A 402 -9.37 11.19 -12.50
CA ARG A 402 -8.68 12.37 -11.96
C ARG A 402 -9.28 12.88 -10.66
N GLY A 403 -10.59 12.72 -10.47
CA GLY A 403 -11.27 13.05 -9.21
C GLY A 403 -10.69 12.22 -8.07
N TYR A 404 -10.49 10.93 -8.30
CA TYR A 404 -9.86 10.05 -7.32
C TYR A 404 -8.41 10.46 -7.02
N ALA A 405 -7.59 10.75 -8.06
CA ALA A 405 -6.20 11.16 -7.87
C ALA A 405 -6.08 12.44 -7.01
N SER A 406 -6.96 13.41 -7.24
CA SER A 406 -7.03 14.66 -6.47
C SER A 406 -7.43 14.43 -5.02
N MET A 407 -8.45 13.60 -4.79
CA MET A 407 -8.95 13.24 -3.46
C MET A 407 -7.91 12.44 -2.66
N ALA A 408 -7.21 11.49 -3.30
CA ALA A 408 -6.19 10.66 -2.66
C ALA A 408 -4.83 11.36 -2.50
N GLY A 409 -4.70 12.61 -2.93
CA GLY A 409 -3.54 13.46 -2.69
C GLY A 409 -2.35 13.22 -3.63
N TYR A 410 -2.55 12.52 -4.75
CA TYR A 410 -1.47 12.28 -5.71
C TYR A 410 -1.68 12.94 -7.08
N ALA A 411 -2.59 13.89 -7.21
CA ALA A 411 -2.66 14.70 -8.42
C ALA A 411 -1.33 15.43 -8.66
N ARG A 412 -0.94 15.54 -9.93
CA ARG A 412 0.37 16.04 -10.36
C ARG A 412 0.73 17.38 -9.73
N GLU A 413 -0.18 18.33 -9.77
CA GLU A 413 0.03 19.68 -9.25
C GLU A 413 0.25 19.69 -7.73
N GLN A 414 -0.44 18.80 -7.00
CA GLN A 414 -0.30 18.63 -5.54
C GLN A 414 1.10 18.08 -5.20
N VAL A 415 1.50 16.98 -5.87
CA VAL A 415 2.78 16.31 -5.63
C VAL A 415 3.96 17.24 -5.97
N ASN A 416 3.93 17.87 -7.15
CA ASN A 416 5.01 18.74 -7.61
C ASN A 416 5.14 19.98 -6.72
N ARG A 417 4.03 20.59 -6.26
CA ARG A 417 4.04 21.71 -5.31
C ARG A 417 4.65 21.30 -3.97
N GLN A 418 4.17 20.22 -3.36
CA GLN A 418 4.68 19.72 -2.09
C GLN A 418 6.18 19.41 -2.14
N ARG A 419 6.69 18.90 -3.25
CA ARG A 419 8.12 18.65 -3.43
C ARG A 419 8.91 19.94 -3.50
N ARG A 420 8.49 20.93 -4.28
CA ARG A 420 9.14 22.25 -4.37
C ARG A 420 9.18 22.98 -3.02
N ASP A 421 8.06 22.91 -2.26
CA ASP A 421 7.99 23.55 -0.93
C ASP A 421 8.97 22.90 0.07
N ARG A 422 9.22 21.59 -0.05
CA ARG A 422 10.22 20.89 0.76
C ARG A 422 11.65 21.30 0.40
N GLN A 423 11.99 21.37 -0.89
CA GLN A 423 13.31 21.77 -1.36
C GLN A 423 13.68 23.22 -0.98
N ARG A 424 12.70 24.07 -0.72
CA ARG A 424 12.92 25.45 -0.26
C ARG A 424 13.14 25.58 1.26
N ARG A 425 12.80 24.52 2.03
CA ARG A 425 12.88 24.53 3.49
C ARG A 425 14.06 23.72 4.04
N GLY A 426 14.68 22.89 3.22
CA GLY A 426 15.92 22.14 3.54
C GLY A 426 17.15 22.80 2.92
#